data_20251aa80df0e47125ddad8bfce52de6
#
_entry.id   20251aa80df0e47125ddad8bfce52de6
#
_cell.length_a   1.000
_cell.length_b   1.000
_cell.length_c   1.000
_cell.angle_alpha   90.00
_cell.angle_beta   90.00
_cell.angle_gamma   90.00
#
_symmetry.space_group_name_H-M   'P 1'
#
loop_
_entity.id
_entity.type
_entity.pdbx_description
1 polymer ?
#
loop_
_entity_poly.entity_id
_entity_poly.type
_entity_poly.pdbx_seq_one_letter_code
_entity_poly.pdbx_strand_id
1 'polypeptide(L)'
;MEGAQTELYRRYISQLFEKLVTCRRFAQIRIPTAANAAESGLDPQEYIRRMDRAYDVDYAAVRAACKHAAAQFAGASRVAVRTGEGCVLQLELTGRTWLTDAGDGDLPCGEIYIAPVEAKTNGDVFFGTLYLEGEAYTDVTLQVMNGEVTGSSCEAVAA
;
A
#
# COMPACT_ATOMS: atom_id res chain seq x y z
N MET A 1 8.01 -12.56 17.02
CA MET A 1 7.86 -11.88 18.34
C MET A 1 6.85 -12.62 19.17
N GLU A 2 7.05 -12.79 20.48
CA GLU A 2 6.05 -13.43 21.33
C GLU A 2 4.80 -12.52 21.47
N GLY A 3 3.61 -13.11 21.63
CA GLY A 3 2.32 -12.41 21.56
C GLY A 3 2.21 -11.11 22.37
N ALA A 4 2.72 -11.10 23.62
CA ALA A 4 2.70 -9.90 24.47
C ALA A 4 3.56 -8.74 23.94
N GLN A 5 4.69 -9.04 23.30
CA GLN A 5 5.55 -8.02 22.67
C GLN A 5 4.91 -7.45 21.42
N THR A 6 4.24 -8.28 20.64
CA THR A 6 3.51 -7.85 19.44
C THR A 6 2.35 -6.93 19.81
N GLU A 7 1.60 -7.27 20.87
CA GLU A 7 0.49 -6.43 21.35
C GLU A 7 1.00 -5.09 21.90
N LEU A 8 2.08 -5.09 22.66
CA LEU A 8 2.71 -3.86 23.15
C LEU A 8 3.19 -2.97 22.00
N TYR A 9 3.82 -3.58 20.98
CA TYR A 9 4.27 -2.88 19.79
C TYR A 9 3.09 -2.25 19.03
N ARG A 10 2.03 -3.03 18.74
CA ARG A 10 0.83 -2.52 18.06
C ARG A 10 0.21 -1.33 18.81
N ARG A 11 0.05 -1.44 20.11
CA ARG A 11 -0.46 -0.36 20.96
C ARG A 11 0.42 0.90 20.91
N TYR A 12 1.73 0.72 21.00
CA TYR A 12 2.67 1.83 20.91
C TYR A 12 2.62 2.53 19.56
N ILE A 13 2.65 1.77 18.46
CA ILE A 13 2.56 2.29 17.10
C ILE A 13 1.23 3.03 16.87
N SER A 14 0.10 2.45 17.31
CA SER A 14 -1.20 3.11 17.22
C SER A 14 -1.19 4.48 17.92
N GLN A 15 -0.71 4.55 19.16
CA GLN A 15 -0.60 5.80 19.91
C GLN A 15 0.35 6.81 19.25
N LEU A 16 1.45 6.33 18.65
CA LEU A 16 2.37 7.17 17.89
C LEU A 16 1.67 7.80 16.68
N PHE A 17 0.98 6.99 15.88
CA PHE A 17 0.26 7.49 14.70
C PHE A 17 -0.89 8.43 15.06
N GLU A 18 -1.64 8.18 16.13
CA GLU A 18 -2.64 9.13 16.66
C GLU A 18 -2.04 10.52 16.94
N LYS A 19 -0.79 10.55 17.42
CA LYS A 19 -0.08 11.83 17.64
C LYS A 19 0.43 12.44 16.33
N LEU A 20 0.99 11.62 15.44
CA LEU A 20 1.53 12.08 14.16
C LEU A 20 0.47 12.73 13.29
N VAL A 21 -0.73 12.15 13.18
CA VAL A 21 -1.83 12.71 12.37
C VAL A 21 -2.34 14.05 12.91
N THR A 22 -2.06 14.38 14.18
CA THR A 22 -2.38 15.71 14.75
C THR A 22 -1.27 16.74 14.48
N CYS A 23 -0.10 16.31 14.01
CA CYS A 23 0.98 17.20 13.67
C CYS A 23 0.63 17.99 12.40
N ARG A 24 0.95 19.28 12.41
CA ARG A 24 0.70 20.13 11.24
C ARG A 24 1.54 19.73 10.03
N ARG A 25 2.70 19.15 10.26
CA ARG A 25 3.62 18.61 9.25
C ARG A 25 4.41 17.47 9.86
N PHE A 26 4.50 16.38 9.14
CA PHE A 26 5.48 15.31 9.41
C PHE A 26 5.93 14.71 8.08
N ALA A 27 7.06 14.04 8.08
CA ALA A 27 7.51 13.22 6.97
C ALA A 27 8.01 11.88 7.50
N GLN A 28 7.71 10.83 6.79
CA GLN A 28 8.20 9.49 7.06
C GLN A 28 9.30 9.15 6.07
N ILE A 29 10.48 8.80 6.57
CA ILE A 29 11.65 8.55 5.74
C ILE A 29 12.09 7.09 5.93
N ARG A 30 12.21 6.36 4.83
CA ARG A 30 12.74 4.99 4.84
C ARG A 30 14.27 5.02 4.86
N ILE A 31 14.87 4.71 5.99
CA ILE A 31 16.33 4.61 6.11
C ILE A 31 16.79 3.28 5.51
N PRO A 32 17.75 3.27 4.55
CA PRO A 32 18.28 2.04 3.99
C PRO A 32 19.12 1.27 5.02
N THR A 33 18.71 0.05 5.31
CA THR A 33 19.40 -0.84 6.25
C THR A 33 19.75 -2.16 5.58
N ALA A 34 20.71 -2.89 6.14
CA ALA A 34 21.04 -4.24 5.65
C ALA A 34 19.85 -5.21 5.74
N ALA A 35 18.97 -5.03 6.74
CA ALA A 35 17.76 -5.82 6.86
C ALA A 35 16.79 -5.55 5.70
N ASN A 36 16.55 -4.27 5.35
CA ASN A 36 15.71 -3.92 4.19
C ASN A 36 16.31 -4.41 2.87
N ALA A 37 17.64 -4.41 2.74
CA ALA A 37 18.32 -4.95 1.57
C ALA A 37 18.07 -6.45 1.44
N ALA A 38 18.23 -7.21 2.54
CA ALA A 38 18.00 -8.65 2.57
C ALA A 38 16.54 -9.00 2.26
N GLU A 39 15.57 -8.27 2.84
CA GLU A 39 14.15 -8.41 2.55
C GLU A 39 13.81 -8.16 1.07
N SER A 40 14.54 -7.23 0.43
CA SER A 40 14.40 -6.91 -0.99
C SER A 40 15.20 -7.85 -1.91
N GLY A 41 15.92 -8.82 -1.37
CA GLY A 41 16.80 -9.72 -2.13
C GLY A 41 18.00 -9.02 -2.80
N LEU A 42 18.43 -7.88 -2.25
CA LEU A 42 19.49 -7.04 -2.81
C LEU A 42 20.75 -7.05 -1.93
N ASP A 43 21.91 -6.86 -2.60
CA ASP A 43 23.15 -6.50 -1.90
C ASP A 43 22.97 -5.17 -1.15
N PRO A 44 23.48 -5.03 0.11
CA PRO A 44 23.28 -3.81 0.89
C PRO A 44 23.79 -2.54 0.22
N GLN A 45 24.92 -2.59 -0.49
CA GLN A 45 25.47 -1.42 -1.19
C GLN A 45 24.62 -1.06 -2.42
N GLU A 46 24.12 -2.05 -3.13
CA GLU A 46 23.18 -1.83 -4.23
C GLU A 46 21.86 -1.23 -3.74
N TYR A 47 21.34 -1.72 -2.60
CA TYR A 47 20.14 -1.18 -1.99
C TYR A 47 20.32 0.30 -1.63
N ILE A 48 21.43 0.65 -0.96
CA ILE A 48 21.77 2.05 -0.61
C ILE A 48 21.83 2.90 -1.88
N ARG A 49 22.57 2.48 -2.93
CA ARG A 49 22.67 3.23 -4.17
C ARG A 49 21.31 3.48 -4.85
N ARG A 50 20.39 2.52 -4.77
CA ARG A 50 19.02 2.69 -5.30
C ARG A 50 18.21 3.68 -4.46
N MET A 51 18.33 3.60 -3.14
CA MET A 51 17.66 4.53 -2.22
C MET A 51 18.18 5.96 -2.39
N ASP A 52 19.51 6.14 -2.48
CA ASP A 52 20.10 7.46 -2.73
C ASP A 52 19.55 8.10 -4.03
N ARG A 53 19.47 7.32 -5.12
CA ARG A 53 18.87 7.79 -6.38
C ARG A 53 17.36 8.09 -6.26
N ALA A 54 16.66 7.34 -5.42
CA ALA A 54 15.23 7.58 -5.20
C ALA A 54 14.97 8.84 -4.37
N TYR A 55 15.92 9.24 -3.52
CA TYR A 55 15.87 10.51 -2.80
C TYR A 55 16.31 11.70 -3.63
N ASP A 56 17.30 11.50 -4.52
CA ASP A 56 17.88 12.54 -5.39
C ASP A 56 17.05 12.73 -6.67
N VAL A 57 15.79 13.14 -6.48
CA VAL A 57 14.85 13.41 -7.56
C VAL A 57 14.33 14.84 -7.49
N ASP A 58 13.94 15.39 -8.64
CA ASP A 58 13.21 16.66 -8.69
C ASP A 58 11.77 16.47 -8.22
N TYR A 59 11.51 16.69 -6.95
CA TYR A 59 10.17 16.58 -6.38
C TYR A 59 9.16 17.57 -6.98
N ALA A 60 9.59 18.66 -7.59
CA ALA A 60 8.67 19.53 -8.33
C ALA A 60 8.17 18.84 -9.61
N ALA A 61 9.06 18.15 -10.32
CA ALA A 61 8.70 17.34 -11.50
C ALA A 61 7.83 16.13 -11.08
N VAL A 62 8.17 15.43 -10.00
CA VAL A 62 7.36 14.33 -9.46
C VAL A 62 5.95 14.82 -9.12
N ARG A 63 5.83 15.95 -8.43
CA ARG A 63 4.54 16.56 -8.09
C ARG A 63 3.71 16.92 -9.33
N ALA A 64 4.34 17.46 -10.35
CA ALA A 64 3.67 17.77 -11.61
C ALA A 64 3.18 16.50 -12.31
N ALA A 65 3.99 15.43 -12.33
CA ALA A 65 3.61 14.12 -12.87
C ALA A 65 2.44 13.50 -12.11
N CYS A 66 2.47 13.50 -10.76
CA CYS A 66 1.38 13.01 -9.94
C CYS A 66 0.07 13.77 -10.20
N LYS A 67 0.11 15.11 -10.26
CA LYS A 67 -1.06 15.92 -10.59
C LYS A 67 -1.60 15.62 -11.99
N HIS A 68 -0.72 15.46 -12.96
CA HIS A 68 -1.12 15.08 -14.32
C HIS A 68 -1.78 13.70 -14.33
N ALA A 69 -1.18 12.70 -13.68
CA ALA A 69 -1.74 11.35 -13.57
C ALA A 69 -3.11 11.37 -12.86
N ALA A 70 -3.24 12.05 -11.72
CA ALA A 70 -4.51 12.15 -11.00
C ALA A 70 -5.62 12.78 -11.85
N ALA A 71 -5.28 13.77 -12.68
CA ALA A 71 -6.23 14.43 -13.59
C ALA A 71 -6.82 13.47 -14.64
N GLN A 72 -6.07 12.43 -15.06
CA GLN A 72 -6.58 11.42 -16.00
C GLN A 72 -7.72 10.59 -15.41
N PHE A 73 -7.78 10.47 -14.09
CA PHE A 73 -8.77 9.69 -13.36
C PHE A 73 -9.87 10.54 -12.70
N ALA A 74 -9.83 11.87 -12.83
CA ALA A 74 -10.70 12.78 -12.07
C ALA A 74 -12.20 12.54 -12.29
N GLY A 75 -12.60 11.98 -13.43
CA GLY A 75 -14.00 11.64 -13.74
C GLY A 75 -14.38 10.18 -13.44
N ALA A 76 -13.45 9.37 -12.96
CA ALA A 76 -13.73 7.96 -12.72
C ALA A 76 -14.60 7.78 -11.47
N SER A 77 -15.75 7.14 -11.65
CA SER A 77 -16.63 6.72 -10.54
C SER A 77 -16.39 5.27 -10.12
N ARG A 78 -15.67 4.48 -10.93
CA ARG A 78 -15.38 3.07 -10.69
C ARG A 78 -14.00 2.70 -11.22
N VAL A 79 -13.38 1.73 -10.56
CA VAL A 79 -12.17 1.05 -11.04
C VAL A 79 -12.40 -0.45 -10.99
N ALA A 80 -11.98 -1.15 -12.05
CA ALA A 80 -11.92 -2.59 -12.10
C ALA A 80 -10.45 -3.03 -12.08
N VAL A 81 -10.04 -3.70 -11.03
CA VAL A 81 -8.70 -4.29 -10.90
C VAL A 81 -8.77 -5.73 -11.37
N ARG A 82 -8.02 -6.05 -12.43
CA ARG A 82 -7.93 -7.42 -12.97
C ARG A 82 -6.64 -8.06 -12.50
N THR A 83 -6.77 -9.21 -11.81
CA THR A 83 -5.64 -9.97 -11.28
C THR A 83 -5.84 -11.44 -11.65
N GLY A 84 -4.89 -12.04 -12.36
CA GLY A 84 -5.05 -13.42 -12.85
C GLY A 84 -6.22 -13.60 -13.84
N GLU A 85 -6.46 -14.85 -14.26
CA GLU A 85 -7.55 -15.18 -15.18
C GLU A 85 -8.90 -15.19 -14.46
N GLY A 86 -9.81 -14.35 -14.93
CA GLY A 86 -11.20 -14.31 -14.44
C GLY A 86 -11.41 -13.51 -13.16
N CYS A 87 -10.38 -13.15 -12.42
CA CYS A 87 -10.51 -12.38 -11.18
C CYS A 87 -10.61 -10.88 -11.47
N VAL A 88 -11.68 -10.26 -10.99
CA VAL A 88 -11.95 -8.83 -11.14
C VAL A 88 -12.51 -8.27 -9.86
N LEU A 89 -11.77 -7.35 -9.23
CA LEU A 89 -12.24 -6.57 -8.09
C LEU A 89 -12.83 -5.25 -8.58
N GLN A 90 -14.06 -4.97 -8.24
CA GLN A 90 -14.77 -3.73 -8.56
C GLN A 90 -14.70 -2.78 -7.37
N LEU A 91 -14.22 -1.57 -7.61
CA LEU A 91 -14.10 -0.52 -6.63
C LEU A 91 -14.99 0.66 -7.00
N GLU A 92 -15.85 1.09 -6.10
CA GLU A 92 -16.68 2.30 -6.27
C GLU A 92 -15.93 3.52 -5.73
N LEU A 93 -15.86 4.59 -6.54
CA LEU A 93 -15.13 5.82 -6.21
C LEU A 93 -16.02 7.06 -6.08
N THR A 94 -17.34 6.93 -6.22
CA THR A 94 -18.28 8.07 -6.16
C THR A 94 -18.11 8.85 -4.87
N GLY A 95 -17.88 10.15 -5.00
CA GLY A 95 -17.68 11.06 -3.86
C GLY A 95 -16.30 10.99 -3.22
N ARG A 96 -15.37 10.24 -3.82
CA ARG A 96 -13.97 10.14 -3.38
C ARG A 96 -13.08 11.10 -4.18
N THR A 97 -11.98 11.48 -3.60
CA THR A 97 -10.99 12.39 -4.21
C THR A 97 -9.66 11.68 -4.36
N TRP A 98 -9.04 11.80 -5.53
CA TRP A 98 -7.66 11.38 -5.75
C TRP A 98 -6.71 12.29 -4.98
N LEU A 99 -5.81 11.67 -4.25
CA LEU A 99 -4.76 12.32 -3.49
C LEU A 99 -3.40 12.04 -4.16
N THR A 100 -2.44 12.87 -3.83
CA THR A 100 -1.06 12.72 -4.34
C THR A 100 -0.09 12.81 -3.17
N ASP A 101 0.93 11.96 -3.16
CA ASP A 101 2.13 12.14 -2.35
C ASP A 101 3.34 12.23 -3.28
N ALA A 102 4.04 13.32 -3.19
CA ALA A 102 5.22 13.62 -4.00
C ALA A 102 6.35 14.16 -3.10
N GLY A 103 6.58 13.45 -1.97
CA GLY A 103 7.60 13.77 -0.99
C GLY A 103 7.16 14.78 0.07
N ASP A 104 5.86 14.96 0.28
CA ASP A 104 5.28 15.81 1.32
C ASP A 104 4.67 15.01 2.49
N GLY A 105 4.70 13.68 2.39
CA GLY A 105 4.36 12.72 3.45
C GLY A 105 5.45 11.68 3.58
N ASP A 106 5.57 10.78 2.62
CA ASP A 106 6.55 9.70 2.61
C ASP A 106 7.76 10.00 1.70
N LEU A 107 8.93 9.49 2.07
CA LEU A 107 10.16 9.59 1.31
C LEU A 107 10.91 8.24 1.25
N PRO A 108 11.30 7.77 0.06
CA PRO A 108 10.99 8.32 -1.26
C PRO A 108 9.55 8.05 -1.63
N CYS A 109 8.92 8.96 -2.36
CA CYS A 109 7.54 8.80 -2.80
C CYS A 109 7.29 9.47 -4.16
N GLY A 110 6.21 9.11 -4.79
CA GLY A 110 5.73 9.62 -6.06
C GLY A 110 4.51 8.80 -6.46
N GLU A 111 3.37 9.04 -5.79
CA GLU A 111 2.16 8.25 -5.99
C GLU A 111 0.90 9.11 -6.13
N ILE A 112 -0.10 8.50 -6.73
CA ILE A 112 -1.49 8.93 -6.64
C ILE A 112 -2.30 7.81 -5.97
N TYR A 113 -3.20 8.16 -5.11
CA TYR A 113 -4.00 7.17 -4.40
C TYR A 113 -5.42 7.66 -4.13
N ILE A 114 -6.32 6.71 -3.90
CA ILE A 114 -7.71 6.98 -3.57
C ILE A 114 -8.23 5.85 -2.68
N ALA A 115 -8.97 6.20 -1.63
CA ALA A 115 -9.70 5.22 -0.85
C ALA A 115 -11.07 4.98 -1.50
N PRO A 116 -11.42 3.76 -1.92
CA PRO A 116 -12.72 3.46 -2.48
C PRO A 116 -13.83 3.55 -1.43
N VAL A 117 -15.09 3.45 -1.87
CA VAL A 117 -16.23 3.23 -0.98
C VAL A 117 -16.20 1.76 -0.56
N GLU A 118 -15.67 1.50 0.62
CA GLU A 118 -15.34 0.15 1.12
C GLU A 118 -16.55 -0.80 1.01
N ALA A 119 -17.70 -0.43 1.56
CA ALA A 119 -18.92 -1.24 1.52
C ALA A 119 -19.50 -1.50 0.10
N LYS A 120 -18.89 -0.94 -0.94
CA LYS A 120 -19.26 -1.19 -2.35
C LYS A 120 -18.13 -1.88 -3.14
N THR A 121 -17.14 -2.38 -2.45
CA THR A 121 -16.05 -3.17 -3.04
C THR A 121 -16.50 -4.62 -3.16
N ASN A 122 -16.49 -5.17 -4.37
CA ASN A 122 -16.97 -6.53 -4.63
C ASN A 122 -16.16 -7.21 -5.72
N GLY A 123 -16.05 -8.53 -5.65
CA GLY A 123 -15.43 -9.36 -6.67
C GLY A 123 -14.32 -10.25 -6.14
N ASP A 124 -13.52 -10.77 -7.04
CA ASP A 124 -12.42 -11.66 -6.70
C ASP A 124 -11.08 -11.02 -7.00
N VAL A 125 -10.09 -11.31 -6.17
CA VAL A 125 -8.71 -10.88 -6.37
C VAL A 125 -7.78 -12.08 -6.24
N PHE A 126 -6.87 -12.24 -7.21
CA PHE A 126 -5.87 -13.29 -7.24
C PHE A 126 -4.50 -12.72 -6.90
N PHE A 127 -3.75 -13.47 -6.09
CA PHE A 127 -2.36 -13.20 -5.74
C PHE A 127 -1.51 -14.42 -6.13
N GLY A 128 -0.53 -14.24 -7.00
CA GLY A 128 0.47 -15.28 -7.29
C GLY A 128 1.29 -15.62 -6.04
N THR A 129 1.60 -14.60 -5.23
CA THR A 129 2.16 -14.78 -3.88
C THR A 129 1.54 -13.74 -2.95
N LEU A 130 1.01 -14.19 -1.83
CA LEU A 130 0.49 -13.37 -0.73
C LEU A 130 1.34 -13.60 0.51
N TYR A 131 1.79 -12.53 1.13
CA TYR A 131 2.51 -12.59 2.40
C TYR A 131 1.58 -12.18 3.54
N LEU A 132 1.42 -13.06 4.52
CA LEU A 132 0.63 -12.82 5.71
C LEU A 132 1.45 -13.25 6.94
N GLU A 133 1.67 -12.33 7.88
CA GLU A 133 2.43 -12.53 9.12
C GLU A 133 3.85 -13.10 8.92
N GLY A 134 4.46 -12.83 7.77
CA GLY A 134 5.81 -13.28 7.41
C GLY A 134 5.85 -14.62 6.66
N GLU A 135 4.70 -15.30 6.52
CA GLU A 135 4.56 -16.51 5.72
C GLU A 135 4.13 -16.19 4.28
N ALA A 136 4.60 -16.98 3.32
CA ALA A 136 4.28 -16.83 1.91
C ALA A 136 3.27 -17.89 1.47
N TYR A 137 2.17 -17.45 0.88
CA TYR A 137 1.13 -18.32 0.30
C TYR A 137 1.07 -18.08 -1.20
N THR A 138 1.01 -19.14 -1.99
CA THR A 138 0.98 -19.06 -3.46
C THR A 138 -0.41 -19.34 -3.99
N ASP A 139 -0.72 -18.71 -5.14
CA ASP A 139 -1.97 -18.93 -5.90
C ASP A 139 -3.24 -18.73 -5.05
N VAL A 140 -3.25 -17.63 -4.28
CA VAL A 140 -4.36 -17.30 -3.38
C VAL A 140 -5.39 -16.45 -4.10
N THR A 141 -6.66 -16.88 -4.10
CA THR A 141 -7.80 -16.08 -4.52
C THR A 141 -8.64 -15.71 -3.30
N LEU A 142 -8.91 -14.42 -3.15
CA LEU A 142 -9.83 -13.90 -2.13
C LEU A 142 -11.13 -13.46 -2.77
N GLN A 143 -12.24 -13.79 -2.14
CA GLN A 143 -13.57 -13.31 -2.49
C GLN A 143 -13.93 -12.13 -1.59
N VAL A 144 -14.35 -11.03 -2.20
CA VAL A 144 -14.71 -9.80 -1.50
C VAL A 144 -16.17 -9.47 -1.78
N MET A 145 -16.93 -9.25 -0.71
CA MET A 145 -18.33 -8.83 -0.79
C MET A 145 -18.58 -7.68 0.20
N ASN A 146 -19.06 -6.56 -0.33
CA ASN A 146 -19.34 -5.37 0.46
C ASN A 146 -18.14 -4.86 1.29
N GLY A 147 -16.92 -5.03 0.74
CA GLY A 147 -15.67 -4.61 1.38
C GLY A 147 -15.06 -5.62 2.36
N GLU A 148 -15.73 -6.72 2.60
CA GLU A 148 -15.28 -7.78 3.50
C GLU A 148 -14.77 -8.98 2.71
N VAL A 149 -13.70 -9.62 3.17
CA VAL A 149 -13.24 -10.90 2.64
C VAL A 149 -14.20 -11.99 3.13
N THR A 150 -14.95 -12.61 2.21
CA THR A 150 -15.96 -13.63 2.52
C THR A 150 -15.52 -15.04 2.18
N GLY A 151 -14.39 -15.19 1.49
CA GLY A 151 -13.84 -16.49 1.14
C GLY A 151 -12.38 -16.39 0.68
N SER A 152 -11.68 -17.50 0.80
CA SER A 152 -10.30 -17.68 0.34
C SER A 152 -10.12 -19.07 -0.24
N SER A 153 -9.30 -19.18 -1.30
CA SER A 153 -8.85 -20.48 -1.81
C SER A 153 -7.83 -21.17 -0.89
N CYS A 154 -7.30 -20.46 0.10
CA CYS A 154 -6.32 -20.94 1.06
C CYS A 154 -6.91 -20.83 2.49
N GLU A 155 -7.09 -21.97 3.18
CA GLU A 155 -7.66 -22.01 4.54
C GLU A 155 -6.87 -21.18 5.56
N ALA A 156 -5.53 -21.12 5.41
CA ALA A 156 -4.68 -20.33 6.30
C ALA A 156 -4.88 -18.81 6.17
N VAL A 157 -5.54 -18.38 5.09
CA VAL A 157 -5.81 -16.97 4.77
C VAL A 157 -7.32 -16.66 4.86
N ALA A 158 -8.16 -17.67 5.12
CA ALA A 158 -9.57 -17.51 5.42
C ALA A 158 -9.72 -17.07 6.88
N ALA A 159 -9.81 -15.78 7.13
CA ALA A 159 -10.04 -15.23 8.45
C ALA A 159 -11.50 -15.02 8.74
#